data_6e9b71f09360327e7a933ebcd5399382
#
_entry.id   6e9b71f09360327e7a933ebcd5399382
#
_cell.length_a   1.000
_cell.length_b   1.000
_cell.length_c   1.000
_cell.angle_alpha   90.00
_cell.angle_beta   90.00
_cell.angle_gamma   90.00
#
_symmetry.space_group_name_H-M   'P 1'
#
loop_
_entity.id
_entity.type
_entity.pdbx_description
1 polymer ?
#
loop_
_entity_poly.entity_id
_entity_poly.type
_entity_poly.pdbx_seq_one_letter_code
_entity_poly.pdbx_strand_id
1 'polypeptide(L)'
;MSKIKLHNSKVRKKELFEPIDPSNVRMYLCGPTVYDRAHLGNARNVIVFDVLYRFFREVYGAQNVKYVRNFTDIDDKINQRAKDLGKEIKLITNETIAWYLEDMELLGNLLPNEM
;
A
#
# COMPACT_ATOMS: atom_id res chain seq x y z
N MET A 1 10.30 2.89 -25.72
CA MET A 1 9.99 2.45 -24.35
C MET A 1 10.17 3.60 -23.37
N SER A 2 9.22 3.85 -22.54
CA SER A 2 9.29 4.92 -21.54
C SER A 2 10.33 4.58 -20.46
N LYS A 3 11.18 5.56 -20.11
CA LYS A 3 12.14 5.43 -19.04
C LYS A 3 11.54 5.94 -17.74
N ILE A 4 11.49 5.10 -16.72
CA ILE A 4 10.98 5.44 -15.40
C ILE A 4 12.15 5.80 -14.50
N LYS A 5 12.10 7.00 -13.90
CA LYS A 5 13.08 7.43 -12.92
C LYS A 5 12.40 7.54 -11.55
N LEU A 6 12.99 6.93 -10.56
CA LEU A 6 12.49 6.93 -9.19
C LEU A 6 13.57 7.38 -8.23
N HIS A 7 13.14 8.07 -7.15
CA HIS A 7 14.05 8.39 -6.06
C HIS A 7 14.41 7.12 -5.28
N ASN A 8 15.70 6.84 -5.15
CA ASN A 8 16.19 5.73 -4.35
C ASN A 8 16.82 6.27 -3.06
N SER A 9 16.18 5.98 -1.94
CA SER A 9 16.62 6.46 -0.63
C SER A 9 17.99 5.92 -0.21
N LYS A 10 18.39 4.76 -0.72
CA LYS A 10 19.70 4.17 -0.44
C LYS A 10 20.84 5.04 -0.96
N VAL A 11 20.69 5.56 -2.18
CA VAL A 11 21.69 6.43 -2.83
C VAL A 11 21.31 7.91 -2.77
N ARG A 12 20.15 8.23 -2.22
CA ARG A 12 19.63 9.60 -2.01
C ARG A 12 19.54 10.43 -3.29
N LYS A 13 19.21 9.79 -4.41
CA LYS A 13 19.03 10.47 -5.68
C LYS A 13 17.99 9.76 -6.54
N LYS A 14 17.49 10.50 -7.52
CA LYS A 14 16.62 9.94 -8.56
C LYS A 14 17.48 9.17 -9.55
N GLU A 15 17.13 7.94 -9.84
CA GLU A 15 17.84 7.11 -10.79
C GLU A 15 16.86 6.32 -11.67
N LEU A 16 17.38 5.83 -12.81
CA LEU A 16 16.61 5.01 -13.73
C LEU A 16 16.19 3.71 -13.03
N PHE A 17 14.89 3.41 -13.09
CA PHE A 17 14.38 2.15 -12.60
C PHE A 17 14.67 1.03 -13.60
N GLU A 18 15.33 -0.01 -13.15
CA GLU A 18 15.60 -1.23 -13.90
C GLU A 18 15.10 -2.43 -13.11
N PRO A 19 14.02 -3.11 -13.55
CA PRO A 19 13.55 -4.29 -12.86
C PRO A 19 14.57 -5.43 -12.97
N ILE A 20 14.67 -6.24 -11.94
CA ILE A 20 15.50 -7.45 -11.97
C ILE A 20 15.03 -8.38 -13.09
N ASP A 21 13.70 -8.49 -13.24
CA ASP A 21 13.06 -9.28 -14.28
C ASP A 21 11.86 -8.51 -14.84
N PRO A 22 11.92 -8.03 -16.10
CA PRO A 22 10.81 -7.29 -16.71
C PRO A 22 9.51 -8.09 -16.86
N SER A 23 9.58 -9.42 -16.80
CA SER A 23 8.41 -10.29 -16.83
C SER A 23 7.81 -10.55 -15.44
N ASN A 24 8.44 -10.02 -14.40
CA ASN A 24 8.00 -10.17 -13.00
C ASN A 24 8.44 -8.97 -12.17
N VAL A 25 7.84 -7.83 -12.46
CA VAL A 25 8.09 -6.58 -11.73
C VAL A 25 7.31 -6.62 -10.42
N ARG A 26 8.02 -6.53 -9.30
CA ARG A 26 7.42 -6.64 -7.98
C ARG A 26 7.44 -5.31 -7.24
N MET A 27 6.35 -5.03 -6.57
CA MET A 27 6.16 -3.81 -5.82
C MET A 27 5.56 -4.14 -4.45
N TYR A 28 6.16 -3.64 -3.39
CA TYR A 28 5.67 -3.85 -2.03
C TYR A 28 5.49 -2.50 -1.34
N LEU A 29 4.31 -2.27 -0.80
CA LEU A 29 3.98 -1.06 -0.07
C LEU A 29 3.55 -1.40 1.35
N CYS A 30 4.20 -0.75 2.31
CA CYS A 30 3.81 -0.81 3.71
C CYS A 30 2.47 -0.10 3.91
N GLY A 31 1.48 -0.82 4.45
CA GLY A 31 0.15 -0.30 4.72
C GLY A 31 0.03 0.35 6.10
N PRO A 32 -1.17 0.80 6.47
CA PRO A 32 -1.39 1.48 7.74
C PRO A 32 -1.41 0.53 8.92
N THR A 33 -1.24 1.09 10.12
CA THR A 33 -1.55 0.42 11.38
C THR A 33 -3.07 0.46 11.58
N VAL A 34 -3.70 -0.70 11.73
CA VAL A 34 -5.17 -0.85 11.69
C VAL A 34 -5.81 -0.70 13.07
N TYR A 35 -5.82 0.50 13.61
CA TYR A 35 -6.44 0.83 14.89
C TYR A 35 -7.56 1.89 14.81
N ASP A 36 -7.63 2.62 13.70
CA ASP A 36 -8.62 3.67 13.47
C ASP A 36 -8.80 3.90 11.96
N ARG A 37 -9.76 4.74 11.59
CA ARG A 37 -10.00 5.09 10.19
C ARG A 37 -8.76 5.70 9.54
N ALA A 38 -8.64 5.48 8.23
CA ALA A 38 -7.60 6.11 7.44
C ALA A 38 -7.77 7.63 7.43
N HIS A 39 -6.66 8.33 7.46
CA HIS A 39 -6.62 9.79 7.28
C HIS A 39 -6.01 10.14 5.92
N LEU A 40 -5.99 11.43 5.61
CA LEU A 40 -5.50 11.94 4.31
C LEU A 40 -4.06 11.51 4.01
N GLY A 41 -3.21 11.40 5.02
CA GLY A 41 -1.83 10.93 4.85
C GLY A 41 -1.75 9.48 4.38
N ASN A 42 -2.63 8.60 4.88
CA ASN A 42 -2.72 7.22 4.40
C ASN A 42 -3.22 7.19 2.95
N ALA A 43 -4.23 8.00 2.62
CA ALA A 43 -4.76 8.11 1.27
C ALA A 43 -3.69 8.57 0.27
N ARG A 44 -2.92 9.59 0.62
CA ARG A 44 -1.83 10.10 -0.21
C ARG A 44 -0.83 9.01 -0.56
N ASN A 45 -0.41 8.23 0.42
CA ASN A 45 0.53 7.13 0.23
C ASN A 45 -0.01 6.11 -0.79
N VAL A 46 -1.24 5.68 -0.62
CA VAL A 46 -1.86 4.69 -1.51
C VAL A 46 -2.05 5.25 -2.92
N ILE A 47 -2.51 6.50 -3.05
CA ILE A 47 -2.75 7.14 -4.35
C ILE A 47 -1.44 7.30 -5.13
N VAL A 48 -0.37 7.75 -4.48
CA VAL A 48 0.94 7.92 -5.15
C VAL A 48 1.44 6.59 -5.70
N PHE A 49 1.37 5.53 -4.91
CA PHE A 49 1.84 4.21 -5.36
C PHE A 49 0.84 3.50 -6.28
N ASP A 50 -0.43 3.86 -6.23
CA ASP A 50 -1.40 3.42 -7.24
C ASP A 50 -1.07 3.98 -8.64
N VAL A 51 -0.67 5.24 -8.72
CA VAL A 51 -0.18 5.84 -9.97
C VAL A 51 1.04 5.07 -10.50
N LEU A 52 2.00 4.76 -9.64
CA LEU A 52 3.18 3.98 -10.02
C LEU A 52 2.79 2.57 -10.47
N TYR A 53 1.88 1.93 -9.78
CA TYR A 53 1.37 0.60 -10.13
C TYR A 53 0.72 0.60 -11.52
N ARG A 54 -0.14 1.57 -11.79
CA ARG A 54 -0.78 1.73 -13.12
C ARG A 54 0.25 1.98 -14.21
N PHE A 55 1.27 2.78 -13.93
CA PHE A 55 2.35 3.08 -14.86
C PHE A 55 3.19 1.84 -15.17
N PHE A 56 3.53 1.05 -14.16
CA PHE A 56 4.22 -0.22 -14.36
C PHE A 56 3.39 -1.18 -15.22
N ARG A 57 2.09 -1.25 -14.99
CA ARG A 57 1.19 -2.10 -15.79
C ARG A 57 1.17 -1.69 -17.24
N GLU A 58 1.21 -0.40 -17.51
CA GLU A 58 1.26 0.12 -18.88
C GLU A 58 2.59 -0.20 -19.57
N VAL A 59 3.71 -0.03 -18.86
CA VAL A 59 5.05 -0.21 -19.43
C VAL A 59 5.42 -1.68 -19.57
N TYR A 60 5.14 -2.50 -18.56
CA TYR A 60 5.58 -3.91 -18.51
C TYR A 60 4.47 -4.92 -18.84
N GLY A 61 3.23 -4.48 -18.90
CA GLY A 61 2.08 -5.35 -19.03
C GLY A 61 1.48 -5.73 -17.67
N ALA A 62 0.16 -5.71 -17.55
CA ALA A 62 -0.53 -5.95 -16.29
C ALA A 62 -0.21 -7.33 -15.67
N GLN A 63 -0.03 -8.35 -16.51
CA GLN A 63 0.28 -9.72 -16.08
C GLN A 63 1.73 -9.86 -15.56
N ASN A 64 2.59 -8.90 -15.84
CA ASN A 64 4.01 -8.91 -15.46
C ASN A 64 4.31 -8.10 -14.19
N VAL A 65 3.30 -7.50 -13.57
CA VAL A 65 3.46 -6.66 -12.38
C VAL A 65 2.70 -7.28 -11.21
N LYS A 66 3.40 -7.50 -10.11
CA LYS A 66 2.82 -7.96 -8.86
C LYS A 66 2.97 -6.90 -7.78
N TYR A 67 1.84 -6.43 -7.27
CA TYR A 67 1.75 -5.42 -6.23
C TYR A 67 1.18 -6.02 -4.95
N VAL A 68 1.92 -5.88 -3.85
CA VAL A 68 1.54 -6.39 -2.53
C VAL A 68 1.53 -5.23 -1.54
N ARG A 69 0.48 -5.13 -0.75
CA ARG A 69 0.40 -4.24 0.41
C ARG A 69 0.16 -5.06 1.66
N ASN A 70 0.60 -4.55 2.80
CA ASN A 70 0.33 -5.16 4.09
C ASN A 70 -0.54 -4.26 4.96
N PHE A 71 -0.93 -4.81 6.11
CA PHE A 71 -1.45 -4.06 7.25
C PHE A 71 -0.57 -4.36 8.45
N THR A 72 -0.39 -3.37 9.32
CA THR A 72 0.20 -3.59 10.64
C THR A 72 -0.94 -3.85 11.62
N ASP A 73 -1.11 -5.10 12.02
CA ASP A 73 -2.19 -5.57 12.90
C ASP A 73 -1.72 -5.93 14.31
N ILE A 74 -0.43 -5.74 14.59
CA ILE A 74 0.18 -5.88 15.93
C ILE A 74 0.98 -4.62 16.21
N ASP A 75 0.53 -3.80 17.17
CA ASP A 75 1.15 -2.53 17.52
C ASP A 75 0.59 -2.03 18.85
N ASP A 76 1.37 -1.24 19.59
CA ASP A 76 0.93 -0.67 20.87
C ASP A 76 -0.32 0.21 20.72
N LYS A 77 -0.47 0.92 19.60
CA LYS A 77 -1.65 1.74 19.32
C LYS A 77 -2.92 0.91 19.18
N ILE A 78 -2.81 -0.28 18.60
CA ILE A 78 -3.93 -1.23 18.48
C ILE A 78 -4.32 -1.74 19.86
N ASN A 79 -3.34 -2.13 20.66
CA ASN A 79 -3.53 -2.60 22.02
C ASN A 79 -4.21 -1.53 22.89
N GLN A 80 -3.76 -0.30 22.81
CA GLN A 80 -4.32 0.83 23.54
C GLN A 80 -5.76 1.12 23.11
N ARG A 81 -6.03 1.10 21.80
CA ARG A 81 -7.38 1.32 21.26
C ARG A 81 -8.36 0.24 21.73
N ALA A 82 -7.92 -1.01 21.73
CA ALA A 82 -8.72 -2.14 22.23
C ALA A 82 -9.07 -1.95 23.69
N LYS A 83 -8.11 -1.54 24.49
CA LYS A 83 -8.28 -1.27 25.92
C LYS A 83 -9.24 -0.11 26.17
N ASP A 84 -9.07 1.00 25.44
CA ASP A 84 -9.91 2.19 25.57
C ASP A 84 -11.37 1.93 25.22
N LEU A 85 -11.62 1.08 24.21
CA LEU A 85 -12.96 0.74 23.75
C LEU A 85 -13.56 -0.50 24.46
N GLY A 86 -12.76 -1.23 25.24
CA GLY A 86 -13.21 -2.48 25.87
C GLY A 86 -13.55 -3.57 24.86
N LYS A 87 -12.89 -3.58 23.69
CA LYS A 87 -13.12 -4.53 22.61
C LYS A 87 -11.91 -5.43 22.39
N GLU A 88 -12.14 -6.60 21.80
CA GLU A 88 -11.06 -7.49 21.38
C GLU A 88 -10.25 -6.86 20.23
N ILE A 89 -8.94 -7.11 20.23
CA ILE A 89 -8.02 -6.60 19.20
C ILE A 89 -8.48 -7.00 17.80
N LYS A 90 -8.83 -8.25 17.60
CA LYS A 90 -9.27 -8.78 16.30
C LYS A 90 -10.52 -8.08 15.77
N LEU A 91 -11.44 -7.73 16.63
CA LEU A 91 -12.66 -7.01 16.26
C LEU A 91 -12.33 -5.62 15.72
N ILE A 92 -11.40 -4.92 16.37
CA ILE A 92 -10.95 -3.59 15.96
C ILE A 92 -10.19 -3.65 14.64
N THR A 93 -9.26 -4.58 14.49
CA THR A 93 -8.46 -4.70 13.26
C THR A 93 -9.33 -5.07 12.06
N ASN A 94 -10.27 -6.00 12.21
CA ASN A 94 -11.19 -6.38 11.13
C ASN A 94 -12.08 -5.21 10.68
N GLU A 95 -12.62 -4.47 11.61
CA GLU A 95 -13.45 -3.29 11.33
C GLU A 95 -12.66 -2.20 10.63
N THR A 96 -11.47 -1.92 11.13
CA THR A 96 -10.58 -0.89 10.58
C THR A 96 -10.09 -1.26 9.17
N ILE A 97 -9.75 -2.52 8.94
CA ILE A 97 -9.38 -3.01 7.60
C ILE A 97 -10.54 -2.83 6.63
N ALA A 98 -11.76 -3.18 7.02
CA ALA A 98 -12.94 -3.02 6.17
C ALA A 98 -13.17 -1.55 5.79
N TRP A 99 -13.07 -0.63 6.73
CA TRP A 99 -13.17 0.81 6.47
C TRP A 99 -12.09 1.31 5.52
N TYR A 100 -10.85 0.88 5.75
CA TYR A 100 -9.72 1.26 4.92
C TYR A 100 -9.90 0.82 3.47
N LEU A 101 -10.30 -0.43 3.26
CA LEU A 101 -10.52 -0.97 1.91
C LEU A 101 -11.64 -0.21 1.19
N GLU A 102 -12.74 0.08 1.88
CA GLU A 102 -13.84 0.86 1.33
C GLU A 102 -13.38 2.28 0.95
N ASP A 103 -12.67 2.96 1.84
CA ASP A 103 -12.18 4.31 1.61
C ASP A 103 -11.21 4.36 0.42
N MET A 104 -10.31 3.39 0.31
CA MET A 104 -9.35 3.34 -0.80
C MET A 104 -10.02 3.03 -2.13
N GLU A 105 -11.05 2.20 -2.15
CA GLU A 105 -11.87 1.94 -3.34
C GLU A 105 -12.64 3.19 -3.78
N LEU A 106 -13.24 3.91 -2.85
CA LEU A 106 -13.95 5.17 -3.14
C LEU A 106 -13.04 6.24 -3.74
N LEU A 107 -11.75 6.22 -3.39
CA LEU A 107 -10.75 7.12 -3.97
C LEU A 107 -10.25 6.67 -5.35
N GLY A 108 -10.74 5.55 -5.86
CA GLY A 108 -10.42 5.05 -7.19
C GLY A 108 -9.13 4.25 -7.28
N ASN A 109 -8.56 3.84 -6.16
CA ASN A 109 -7.35 3.01 -6.16
C ASN A 109 -7.65 1.59 -6.63
N LEU A 110 -6.73 1.00 -7.41
CA LEU A 110 -6.76 -0.41 -7.73
C LEU A 110 -6.44 -1.25 -6.50
N LEU A 111 -7.03 -2.41 -6.40
CA LEU A 111 -6.64 -3.38 -5.39
C LEU A 111 -5.25 -3.94 -5.72
N PRO A 112 -4.42 -4.19 -4.73
CA PRO A 112 -3.17 -4.91 -4.94
C PRO A 112 -3.46 -6.38 -5.29
N ASN A 113 -2.46 -7.07 -5.82
CA ASN A 113 -2.59 -8.49 -6.11
C ASN A 113 -2.76 -9.32 -4.84
N GLU A 114 -2.08 -8.89 -3.76
CA GLU A 114 -2.18 -9.54 -2.45
C GLU A 114 -2.08 -8.52 -1.31
N MET A 115 -2.69 -8.87 -0.19
CA MET A 115 -2.61 -8.14 1.08
C MET A 115 -2.39 -9.08 2.25
#